data_f293c7c67ae11065daa3fb34d7c6fc78
#
_entry.id   f293c7c67ae11065daa3fb34d7c6fc78
#
_cell.length_a   1.000
_cell.length_b   1.000
_cell.length_c   1.000
_cell.angle_alpha   90.00
_cell.angle_beta   90.00
_cell.angle_gamma   90.00
#
_symmetry.space_group_name_H-M   'P 1'
#
loop_
_entity.id
_entity.type
_entity.pdbx_description
1 polymer ?
#
loop_
_entity_poly.entity_id
_entity_poly.type
_entity_poly.pdbx_seq_one_letter_code
_entity_poly.pdbx_strand_id
1 'polypeptide(L)'
;ILITGSNGFIGSYLSKYYSEYGHHVINLHRGICDLEDAQSVNNFFTANPCNVVIHTALWGREQVRSDNPELYTRNWQIWQNLLSNRDKFQKFINFGTGMEYDPTRDIRYADEDDASYVQPDVPYARVKNDISRAILDLPNFYTLRLFGVAHYTEGNRFFNRLLNEPTFTINEDCEYDYFNLEDLPQVIDLILDDKIKHKTLNCVYEQKYKLSELAKIFCDIKMLDYKKVQVLSTGTKNYTGNNDKIASYNVPFLGIELAFLRY
;
A
#
# COMPACT_ATOMS: atom_id res chain seq x y z
N ILE A 1 14.28 6.49 11.32
CA ILE A 1 13.04 6.34 10.50
C ILE A 1 11.85 6.47 11.45
N LEU A 2 10.89 7.34 11.12
CA LEU A 2 9.60 7.44 11.82
C LEU A 2 8.54 6.72 10.99
N ILE A 3 7.77 5.82 11.60
CA ILE A 3 6.70 5.06 10.94
C ILE A 3 5.37 5.40 11.59
N THR A 4 4.49 6.11 10.85
CA THR A 4 3.13 6.37 11.31
C THR A 4 2.25 5.16 11.08
N GLY A 5 1.24 4.93 11.93
CA GLY A 5 0.41 3.73 11.81
C GLY A 5 1.15 2.43 12.10
N SER A 6 2.19 2.49 12.95
CA SER A 6 3.10 1.39 13.28
C SER A 6 2.43 0.13 13.85
N ASN A 7 1.19 0.23 14.36
CA ASN A 7 0.40 -0.92 14.81
C ASN A 7 -0.45 -1.53 13.68
N GLY A 8 -0.44 -0.94 12.48
CA GLY A 8 -1.17 -1.44 11.32
C GLY A 8 -0.43 -2.58 10.60
N PHE A 9 -1.08 -3.19 9.60
CA PHE A 9 -0.54 -4.33 8.83
C PHE A 9 0.83 -4.03 8.20
N ILE A 10 0.95 -2.97 7.40
CA ILE A 10 2.20 -2.59 6.74
C ILE A 10 3.17 -1.96 7.75
N GLY A 11 2.66 -1.05 8.60
CA GLY A 11 3.49 -0.31 9.54
C GLY A 11 4.20 -1.21 10.57
N SER A 12 3.54 -2.23 11.10
CA SER A 12 4.14 -3.16 12.07
C SER A 12 5.23 -4.02 11.43
N TYR A 13 5.01 -4.46 10.18
CA TYR A 13 6.02 -5.21 9.43
C TYR A 13 7.26 -4.35 9.17
N LEU A 14 7.09 -3.14 8.64
CA LEU A 14 8.20 -2.23 8.35
C LEU A 14 8.94 -1.79 9.63
N SER A 15 8.21 -1.59 10.74
CA SER A 15 8.81 -1.25 12.04
C SER A 15 9.74 -2.35 12.52
N LYS A 16 9.28 -3.60 12.44
CA LYS A 16 10.09 -4.77 12.80
C LYS A 16 11.30 -4.89 11.86
N TYR A 17 11.06 -4.88 10.54
CA TYR A 17 12.10 -5.02 9.54
C TYR A 17 13.22 -4.01 9.75
N TYR A 18 12.93 -2.71 9.75
CA TYR A 18 13.96 -1.69 9.88
C TYR A 18 14.67 -1.68 11.23
N SER A 19 14.00 -2.08 12.32
CA SER A 19 14.65 -2.26 13.62
C SER A 19 15.65 -3.41 13.60
N GLU A 20 15.31 -4.53 12.97
CA GLU A 20 16.19 -5.71 12.84
C GLU A 20 17.39 -5.42 11.92
N TYR A 21 17.24 -4.53 10.94
CA TYR A 21 18.33 -4.08 10.07
C TYR A 21 19.14 -2.90 10.63
N GLY A 22 18.97 -2.57 11.92
CA GLY A 22 19.84 -1.64 12.66
C GLY A 22 19.45 -0.17 12.53
N HIS A 23 18.30 0.16 11.97
CA HIS A 23 17.80 1.53 11.98
C HIS A 23 17.20 1.90 13.33
N HIS A 24 17.39 3.14 13.77
CA HIS A 24 16.60 3.70 14.86
C HIS A 24 15.18 3.99 14.37
N VAL A 25 14.20 3.19 14.81
CA VAL A 25 12.80 3.29 14.40
C VAL A 25 11.97 3.95 15.50
N ILE A 26 11.27 5.01 15.13
CA ILE A 26 10.29 5.70 15.97
C ILE A 26 8.90 5.24 15.56
N ASN A 27 8.24 4.46 16.40
CA ASN A 27 6.91 3.94 16.18
C ASN A 27 5.85 4.96 16.59
N LEU A 28 5.06 5.44 15.61
CA LEU A 28 3.99 6.38 15.87
C LEU A 28 2.64 5.74 15.59
N HIS A 29 1.79 5.70 16.60
CA HIS A 29 0.41 5.25 16.53
C HIS A 29 -0.49 6.20 17.34
N ARG A 30 -1.81 6.06 17.19
CA ARG A 30 -2.79 7.00 17.76
C ARG A 30 -2.69 7.17 19.29
N GLY A 31 -2.22 6.16 20.02
CA GLY A 31 -2.01 6.24 21.48
C GLY A 31 -0.81 7.10 21.90
N ILE A 32 0.08 7.45 20.96
CA ILE A 32 1.26 8.29 21.21
C ILE A 32 1.03 9.71 20.70
N CYS A 33 0.48 9.86 19.48
CA CYS A 33 0.22 11.15 18.87
C CYS A 33 -1.04 11.03 17.99
N ASP A 34 -1.99 11.93 18.18
CA ASP A 34 -3.12 12.07 17.28
C ASP A 34 -2.70 12.89 16.06
N LEU A 35 -2.64 12.23 14.90
CA LEU A 35 -2.24 12.87 13.65
C LEU A 35 -3.27 13.89 13.12
N GLU A 36 -4.49 13.90 13.63
CA GLU A 36 -5.51 14.88 13.30
C GLU A 36 -5.32 16.20 14.07
N ASP A 37 -4.57 16.19 15.18
CA ASP A 37 -4.26 17.38 15.98
C ASP A 37 -2.92 17.98 15.56
N ALA A 38 -2.96 19.15 14.94
CA ALA A 38 -1.77 19.86 14.46
C ALA A 38 -0.75 20.16 15.56
N GLN A 39 -1.22 20.53 16.77
CA GLN A 39 -0.32 20.82 17.90
C GLN A 39 0.36 19.56 18.41
N SER A 40 -0.36 18.46 18.52
CA SER A 40 0.17 17.15 18.90
C SER A 40 1.26 16.71 17.92
N VAL A 41 1.01 16.82 16.60
CA VAL A 41 1.98 16.48 15.56
C VAL A 41 3.23 17.36 15.64
N ASN A 42 3.06 18.68 15.76
CA ASN A 42 4.19 19.60 15.86
C ASN A 42 5.07 19.33 17.10
N ASN A 43 4.45 19.10 18.26
CA ASN A 43 5.14 18.76 19.49
C ASN A 43 5.90 17.44 19.37
N PHE A 44 5.25 16.43 18.74
CA PHE A 44 5.85 15.12 18.54
C PHE A 44 7.12 15.20 17.68
N PHE A 45 7.05 15.86 16.52
CA PHE A 45 8.22 16.00 15.63
C PHE A 45 9.34 16.83 16.27
N THR A 46 9.00 17.81 17.12
CA THR A 46 9.97 18.61 17.85
C THR A 46 10.74 17.78 18.89
N ALA A 47 10.03 16.87 19.56
CA ALA A 47 10.63 15.99 20.58
C ALA A 47 11.32 14.75 19.98
N ASN A 48 10.99 14.36 18.75
CA ASN A 48 11.46 13.12 18.11
C ASN A 48 12.07 13.40 16.74
N PRO A 49 13.33 13.87 16.66
CA PRO A 49 13.99 14.12 15.38
C PRO A 49 14.09 12.84 14.54
N CYS A 50 13.76 12.94 13.26
CA CYS A 50 13.89 11.82 12.33
C CYS A 50 14.34 12.31 10.96
N ASN A 51 15.00 11.43 10.18
CA ASN A 51 15.42 11.76 8.82
C ASN A 51 14.35 11.39 7.79
N VAL A 52 13.60 10.32 8.05
CA VAL A 52 12.63 9.75 7.10
C VAL A 52 11.31 9.49 7.80
N VAL A 53 10.22 9.86 7.15
CA VAL A 53 8.85 9.52 7.55
C VAL A 53 8.28 8.50 6.57
N ILE A 54 7.87 7.35 7.07
CA ILE A 54 7.09 6.34 6.33
C ILE A 54 5.65 6.42 6.81
N HIS A 55 4.75 6.90 5.95
CA HIS A 55 3.37 7.17 6.32
C HIS A 55 2.45 6.01 5.94
N THR A 56 2.13 5.16 6.93
CA THR A 56 1.18 4.04 6.77
C THR A 56 -0.14 4.25 7.52
N ALA A 57 -0.27 5.33 8.28
CA ALA A 57 -1.50 5.62 9.02
C ALA A 57 -2.67 5.93 8.07
N LEU A 58 -3.83 5.43 8.43
CA LEU A 58 -5.08 5.66 7.73
C LEU A 58 -6.22 5.73 8.75
N TRP A 59 -7.02 6.78 8.67
CA TRP A 59 -8.28 6.84 9.39
C TRP A 59 -9.38 6.11 8.61
N GLY A 60 -10.22 5.35 9.28
CA GLY A 60 -11.40 4.70 8.67
C GLY A 60 -11.07 3.50 7.77
N ARG A 61 -10.01 2.75 8.07
CA ARG A 61 -9.55 1.58 7.29
C ARG A 61 -10.67 0.60 6.90
N GLU A 62 -11.65 0.40 7.79
CA GLU A 62 -12.75 -0.56 7.56
C GLU A 62 -13.80 -0.03 6.59
N GLN A 63 -13.75 1.25 6.26
CA GLN A 63 -14.74 1.96 5.44
C GLN A 63 -14.20 2.40 4.06
N VAL A 64 -13.03 1.90 3.63
CA VAL A 64 -12.35 2.37 2.41
C VAL A 64 -13.17 2.26 1.10
N ARG A 65 -14.23 1.49 1.13
CA ARG A 65 -15.17 1.35 -0.01
C ARG A 65 -16.51 2.05 0.22
N SER A 66 -16.66 2.79 1.34
CA SER A 66 -17.88 3.52 1.65
C SER A 66 -17.84 4.95 1.10
N ASP A 67 -19.02 5.56 0.99
CA ASP A 67 -19.18 6.97 0.59
C ASP A 67 -19.06 7.93 1.78
N ASN A 68 -18.48 7.49 2.91
CA ASN A 68 -18.30 8.33 4.08
C ASN A 68 -17.33 9.48 3.78
N PRO A 69 -17.79 10.74 3.77
CA PRO A 69 -16.96 11.89 3.43
C PRO A 69 -15.86 12.17 4.47
N GLU A 70 -15.99 11.67 5.70
CA GLU A 70 -14.96 11.80 6.73
C GLU A 70 -13.66 11.07 6.33
N LEU A 71 -13.75 10.02 5.48
CA LEU A 71 -12.56 9.37 4.93
C LEU A 71 -11.66 10.36 4.18
N TYR A 72 -12.26 11.27 3.43
CA TYR A 72 -11.50 12.32 2.76
C TYR A 72 -10.99 13.35 3.75
N THR A 73 -11.89 13.99 4.50
CA THR A 73 -11.56 15.18 5.31
C THR A 73 -10.54 14.88 6.40
N ARG A 74 -10.67 13.74 7.10
CA ARG A 74 -9.75 13.38 8.19
C ARG A 74 -8.39 12.92 7.69
N ASN A 75 -8.33 12.12 6.61
CA ASN A 75 -7.04 11.74 6.03
C ASN A 75 -6.33 12.93 5.36
N TRP A 76 -7.07 13.86 4.78
CA TRP A 76 -6.51 15.11 4.27
C TRP A 76 -5.95 15.98 5.40
N GLN A 77 -6.66 16.09 6.53
CA GLN A 77 -6.15 16.79 7.72
C GLN A 77 -4.86 16.15 8.27
N ILE A 78 -4.81 14.83 8.35
CA ILE A 78 -3.58 14.10 8.73
C ILE A 78 -2.43 14.46 7.80
N TRP A 79 -2.67 14.43 6.49
CA TRP A 79 -1.67 14.84 5.49
C TRP A 79 -1.18 16.26 5.69
N GLN A 80 -2.09 17.22 5.86
CA GLN A 80 -1.74 18.63 6.08
C GLN A 80 -0.90 18.82 7.35
N ASN A 81 -1.23 18.13 8.43
CA ASN A 81 -0.47 18.21 9.69
C ASN A 81 0.94 17.63 9.53
N LEU A 82 1.11 16.54 8.79
CA LEU A 82 2.43 15.98 8.47
C LEU A 82 3.22 16.93 7.55
N LEU A 83 2.59 17.45 6.51
CA LEU A 83 3.21 18.37 5.55
C LEU A 83 3.67 19.69 6.22
N SER A 84 2.93 20.18 7.20
CA SER A 84 3.30 21.39 7.96
C SER A 84 4.58 21.22 8.78
N ASN A 85 5.04 19.97 8.98
CA ASN A 85 6.28 19.64 9.67
C ASN A 85 7.40 19.16 8.71
N ARG A 86 7.27 19.41 7.40
CA ARG A 86 8.19 18.89 6.37
C ARG A 86 9.64 19.37 6.52
N ASP A 87 9.89 20.46 7.21
CA ASP A 87 11.21 21.00 7.54
C ASP A 87 11.94 20.20 8.63
N LYS A 88 11.25 19.28 9.32
CA LYS A 88 11.76 18.47 10.41
C LYS A 88 12.24 17.08 9.98
N PHE A 89 12.14 16.74 8.69
CA PHE A 89 12.63 15.48 8.13
C PHE A 89 13.13 15.68 6.69
N GLN A 90 13.90 14.73 6.19
CA GLN A 90 14.53 14.84 4.86
C GLN A 90 13.72 14.15 3.75
N LYS A 91 13.07 13.02 4.06
CA LYS A 91 12.32 12.21 3.09
C LYS A 91 10.96 11.82 3.64
N PHE A 92 9.98 11.74 2.76
CA PHE A 92 8.62 11.30 3.08
C PHE A 92 8.16 10.23 2.08
N ILE A 93 7.69 9.10 2.59
CA ILE A 93 7.18 7.98 1.80
C ILE A 93 5.72 7.77 2.15
N ASN A 94 4.85 8.06 1.18
CA ASN A 94 3.42 7.83 1.26
C ASN A 94 3.06 6.48 0.63
N PHE A 95 2.08 5.78 1.21
CA PHE A 95 1.46 4.65 0.54
C PHE A 95 0.19 5.07 -0.17
N GLY A 96 0.25 5.03 -1.49
CA GLY A 96 -0.89 5.16 -2.38
C GLY A 96 -1.64 3.85 -2.56
N THR A 97 -2.59 3.84 -3.48
CA THR A 97 -3.42 2.68 -3.79
C THR A 97 -3.80 2.66 -5.27
N GLY A 98 -3.98 1.46 -5.84
CA GLY A 98 -4.55 1.35 -7.19
C GLY A 98 -5.95 1.98 -7.33
N MET A 99 -6.68 2.20 -6.24
CA MET A 99 -7.96 2.92 -6.29
C MET A 99 -7.83 4.38 -6.76
N GLU A 100 -6.61 4.97 -6.73
CA GLU A 100 -6.34 6.30 -7.27
C GLU A 100 -6.65 6.44 -8.76
N TYR A 101 -6.73 5.32 -9.49
CA TYR A 101 -7.09 5.24 -10.92
C TYR A 101 -8.61 5.16 -11.18
N ASP A 102 -9.45 5.39 -10.17
CA ASP A 102 -10.91 5.27 -10.16
C ASP A 102 -11.38 3.80 -10.15
N PRO A 103 -11.76 3.29 -8.96
CA PRO A 103 -12.17 1.89 -8.79
C PRO A 103 -13.51 1.53 -9.49
N THR A 104 -14.19 2.52 -10.07
CA THR A 104 -15.42 2.29 -10.86
C THR A 104 -15.11 1.87 -12.30
N ARG A 105 -13.85 2.03 -12.75
CA ARG A 105 -13.39 1.72 -14.11
C ARG A 105 -12.63 0.39 -14.17
N ASP A 106 -12.36 -0.06 -15.38
CA ASP A 106 -11.36 -1.11 -15.64
C ASP A 106 -9.96 -0.53 -15.49
N ILE A 107 -9.26 -0.92 -14.42
CA ILE A 107 -7.89 -0.49 -14.13
C ILE A 107 -6.95 -1.57 -14.67
N ARG A 108 -6.50 -1.38 -15.90
CA ARG A 108 -5.68 -2.37 -16.60
C ARG A 108 -4.35 -1.79 -17.03
N TYR A 109 -3.25 -2.32 -16.50
CA TYR A 109 -1.88 -1.84 -16.75
C TYR A 109 -1.75 -0.32 -16.60
N ALA A 110 -2.40 0.26 -15.57
CA ALA A 110 -2.45 1.70 -15.37
C ALA A 110 -1.05 2.28 -15.12
N ASP A 111 -0.68 3.31 -15.88
CA ASP A 111 0.57 4.04 -15.67
C ASP A 111 0.47 4.96 -14.45
N GLU A 112 1.61 5.20 -13.78
CA GLU A 112 1.63 6.09 -12.62
C GLU A 112 1.12 7.49 -12.94
N ASP A 113 1.34 7.96 -14.16
CA ASP A 113 0.97 9.30 -14.60
C ASP A 113 -0.55 9.42 -14.86
N ASP A 114 -1.23 8.31 -15.19
CA ASP A 114 -2.68 8.27 -15.42
C ASP A 114 -3.48 8.72 -14.19
N ALA A 115 -2.98 8.47 -12.98
CA ALA A 115 -3.63 8.92 -11.76
C ALA A 115 -3.75 10.45 -11.67
N SER A 116 -2.91 11.20 -12.39
CA SER A 116 -2.95 12.66 -12.42
C SER A 116 -4.13 13.22 -13.24
N TYR A 117 -4.68 12.41 -14.13
CA TYR A 117 -5.80 12.79 -15.02
C TYR A 117 -7.16 12.29 -14.53
N VAL A 118 -7.18 11.57 -13.41
CA VAL A 118 -8.39 10.99 -12.84
C VAL A 118 -8.73 11.66 -11.52
N GLN A 119 -10.01 11.80 -11.25
CA GLN A 119 -10.53 12.26 -9.96
C GLN A 119 -11.58 11.26 -9.47
N PRO A 120 -11.20 10.30 -8.62
CA PRO A 120 -12.12 9.30 -8.12
C PRO A 120 -13.23 9.91 -7.25
N ASP A 121 -14.45 9.37 -7.35
CA ASP A 121 -15.57 9.82 -6.50
C ASP A 121 -15.54 9.20 -5.10
N VAL A 122 -15.01 7.97 -4.96
CA VAL A 122 -14.89 7.29 -3.66
C VAL A 122 -13.98 8.10 -2.75
N PRO A 123 -14.43 8.56 -1.56
CA PRO A 123 -13.69 9.49 -0.71
C PRO A 123 -12.26 9.03 -0.34
N TYR A 124 -12.09 7.74 -0.06
CA TYR A 124 -10.78 7.17 0.20
C TYR A 124 -9.86 7.24 -1.03
N ALA A 125 -10.35 6.83 -2.18
CA ALA A 125 -9.59 6.86 -3.43
C ALA A 125 -9.18 8.30 -3.78
N ARG A 126 -10.12 9.24 -3.61
CA ARG A 126 -9.92 10.66 -3.87
C ARG A 126 -8.85 11.27 -2.99
N VAL A 127 -8.89 11.06 -1.66
CA VAL A 127 -7.86 11.63 -0.77
C VAL A 127 -6.48 11.04 -1.07
N LYS A 128 -6.39 9.74 -1.40
CA LYS A 128 -5.12 9.13 -1.79
C LYS A 128 -4.58 9.71 -3.10
N ASN A 129 -5.45 9.91 -4.09
CA ASN A 129 -5.10 10.55 -5.36
C ASN A 129 -4.63 12.00 -5.16
N ASP A 130 -5.37 12.80 -4.38
CA ASP A 130 -5.02 14.21 -4.13
C ASP A 130 -3.69 14.34 -3.37
N ILE A 131 -3.40 13.46 -2.39
CA ILE A 131 -2.10 13.40 -1.70
C ILE A 131 -0.98 13.03 -2.68
N SER A 132 -1.18 11.99 -3.51
CA SER A 132 -0.19 11.56 -4.49
C SER A 132 0.14 12.65 -5.51
N ARG A 133 -0.88 13.41 -5.94
CA ARG A 133 -0.68 14.57 -6.83
C ARG A 133 0.07 15.70 -6.14
N ALA A 134 -0.27 16.03 -4.89
CA ALA A 134 0.43 17.05 -4.12
C ALA A 134 1.91 16.70 -3.91
N ILE A 135 2.25 15.43 -3.81
CA ILE A 135 3.62 14.93 -3.65
C ILE A 135 4.49 15.19 -4.90
N LEU A 136 3.91 15.26 -6.10
CA LEU A 136 4.67 15.47 -7.34
C LEU A 136 5.52 16.73 -7.31
N ASP A 137 5.01 17.79 -6.69
CA ASP A 137 5.68 19.10 -6.59
C ASP A 137 6.58 19.26 -5.36
N LEU A 138 6.64 18.26 -4.48
CA LEU A 138 7.41 18.31 -3.24
C LEU A 138 8.77 17.61 -3.40
N PRO A 139 9.91 18.25 -3.07
CA PRO A 139 11.20 17.57 -3.11
C PRO A 139 11.25 16.45 -2.05
N ASN A 140 11.86 15.32 -2.41
CA ASN A 140 12.08 14.18 -1.49
C ASN A 140 10.82 13.56 -0.87
N PHE A 141 9.67 13.77 -1.51
CA PHE A 141 8.41 13.09 -1.19
C PHE A 141 8.10 12.07 -2.29
N TYR A 142 7.64 10.89 -1.90
CA TYR A 142 7.41 9.75 -2.79
C TYR A 142 6.08 9.07 -2.48
N THR A 143 5.44 8.51 -3.49
CA THR A 143 4.27 7.65 -3.34
C THR A 143 4.54 6.26 -3.89
N LEU A 144 4.36 5.24 -3.06
CA LEU A 144 4.37 3.83 -3.43
C LEU A 144 2.93 3.34 -3.49
N ARG A 145 2.40 3.06 -4.69
CA ARG A 145 1.02 2.58 -4.88
C ARG A 145 0.96 1.07 -4.74
N LEU A 146 0.13 0.62 -3.83
CA LEU A 146 -0.17 -0.78 -3.59
C LEU A 146 -1.58 -1.09 -4.12
N PHE A 147 -1.72 -2.13 -4.92
CA PHE A 147 -3.02 -2.64 -5.38
C PHE A 147 -3.55 -3.63 -4.35
N GLY A 148 -2.96 -4.79 -4.25
CA GLY A 148 -3.13 -5.73 -3.15
C GLY A 148 -1.77 -6.02 -2.49
N VAL A 149 -1.79 -6.49 -1.26
CA VAL A 149 -0.58 -6.90 -0.53
C VAL A 149 -0.81 -8.29 0.02
N ALA A 150 0.10 -9.20 -0.28
CA ALA A 150 0.08 -10.57 0.21
C ALA A 150 1.11 -10.75 1.33
N HIS A 151 0.67 -11.26 2.46
CA HIS A 151 1.51 -11.66 3.58
C HIS A 151 0.67 -12.40 4.62
N TYR A 152 1.21 -13.42 5.28
CA TYR A 152 0.48 -14.27 6.23
C TYR A 152 -0.15 -13.49 7.41
N THR A 153 0.32 -12.29 7.72
CA THR A 153 -0.26 -11.40 8.76
C THR A 153 -1.36 -10.48 8.24
N GLU A 154 -1.82 -10.66 6.99
CA GLU A 154 -2.81 -9.76 6.37
C GLU A 154 -4.20 -9.74 7.04
N GLY A 155 -4.42 -10.59 8.02
CA GLY A 155 -5.71 -10.74 8.69
C GLY A 155 -6.73 -11.47 7.82
N ASN A 156 -8.00 -11.14 7.94
CA ASN A 156 -9.10 -11.82 7.22
C ASN A 156 -9.23 -11.30 5.77
N ARG A 157 -8.15 -11.44 4.96
CA ARG A 157 -8.12 -11.05 3.54
C ARG A 157 -8.09 -12.28 2.63
N PHE A 158 -7.88 -12.08 1.35
CA PHE A 158 -8.06 -13.07 0.29
C PHE A 158 -7.36 -14.40 0.58
N PHE A 159 -6.05 -14.41 0.79
CA PHE A 159 -5.28 -15.65 0.95
C PHE A 159 -5.48 -16.32 2.32
N ASN A 160 -5.60 -15.54 3.40
CA ASN A 160 -5.93 -16.10 4.71
C ASN A 160 -7.36 -16.67 4.75
N ARG A 161 -8.31 -16.04 4.08
CA ARG A 161 -9.65 -16.61 3.91
C ARG A 161 -9.61 -17.89 3.08
N LEU A 162 -8.89 -17.87 1.94
CA LEU A 162 -8.71 -19.05 1.10
C LEU A 162 -8.03 -20.19 1.88
N LEU A 163 -7.08 -19.90 2.76
CA LEU A 163 -6.43 -20.91 3.61
C LEU A 163 -7.42 -21.55 4.59
N ASN A 164 -8.22 -20.73 5.28
CA ASN A 164 -8.97 -21.15 6.49
C ASN A 164 -10.44 -21.49 6.24
N GLU A 165 -11.06 -20.97 5.18
CA GLU A 165 -12.48 -21.23 4.89
C GLU A 165 -12.66 -22.60 4.20
N PRO A 166 -13.69 -23.39 4.54
CA PRO A 166 -13.97 -24.67 3.89
C PRO A 166 -14.42 -24.51 2.43
N THR A 167 -15.05 -23.39 2.10
CA THR A 167 -15.43 -22.99 0.74
C THR A 167 -15.03 -21.53 0.55
N PHE A 168 -14.53 -21.21 -0.65
CA PHE A 168 -14.08 -19.86 -0.98
C PHE A 168 -14.69 -19.39 -2.28
N THR A 169 -15.27 -18.19 -2.28
CA THR A 169 -15.97 -17.66 -3.45
C THR A 169 -15.23 -16.46 -4.05
N ILE A 170 -14.96 -16.53 -5.35
CA ILE A 170 -14.53 -15.44 -6.20
C ILE A 170 -15.75 -14.92 -6.94
N ASN A 171 -16.26 -13.75 -6.58
CA ASN A 171 -17.48 -13.19 -7.19
C ASN A 171 -17.25 -12.82 -8.65
N GLU A 172 -16.15 -12.12 -8.92
CA GLU A 172 -15.73 -11.70 -10.26
C GLU A 172 -14.27 -12.06 -10.46
N ASP A 173 -13.97 -12.89 -11.45
CA ASP A 173 -12.63 -13.31 -11.79
C ASP A 173 -11.99 -12.32 -12.76
N CYS A 174 -11.09 -11.51 -12.25
CA CYS A 174 -10.37 -10.48 -12.99
C CYS A 174 -8.86 -10.52 -12.70
N GLU A 175 -8.06 -9.87 -13.54
CA GLU A 175 -6.66 -9.65 -13.25
C GLU A 175 -6.53 -8.71 -12.06
N TYR A 176 -5.72 -9.11 -11.07
CA TYR A 176 -5.56 -8.37 -9.83
C TYR A 176 -4.11 -8.43 -9.34
N ASP A 177 -3.47 -7.28 -9.20
CA ASP A 177 -2.11 -7.24 -8.69
C ASP A 177 -2.05 -7.42 -7.17
N TYR A 178 -1.22 -8.37 -6.75
CA TYR A 178 -0.79 -8.53 -5.37
C TYR A 178 0.73 -8.39 -5.29
N PHE A 179 1.21 -7.59 -4.36
CA PHE A 179 2.62 -7.40 -4.07
C PHE A 179 3.00 -8.09 -2.76
N ASN A 180 4.11 -8.81 -2.74
CA ASN A 180 4.63 -9.42 -1.52
C ASN A 180 5.10 -8.34 -0.54
N LEU A 181 4.60 -8.35 0.69
CA LEU A 181 5.02 -7.37 1.69
C LEU A 181 6.52 -7.42 1.97
N GLU A 182 7.15 -8.61 1.84
CA GLU A 182 8.59 -8.79 2.05
C GLU A 182 9.45 -8.14 0.95
N ASP A 183 8.87 -7.80 -0.20
CA ASP A 183 9.55 -7.06 -1.26
C ASP A 183 9.50 -5.53 -1.08
N LEU A 184 8.60 -5.06 -0.23
CA LEU A 184 8.39 -3.62 -0.05
C LEU A 184 9.61 -2.87 0.51
N PRO A 185 10.37 -3.41 1.48
CA PRO A 185 11.60 -2.77 1.94
C PRO A 185 12.61 -2.51 0.83
N GLN A 186 12.74 -3.42 -0.15
CA GLN A 186 13.69 -3.23 -1.26
C GLN A 186 13.37 -1.99 -2.10
N VAL A 187 12.07 -1.67 -2.27
CA VAL A 187 11.63 -0.45 -2.96
C VAL A 187 11.87 0.79 -2.09
N ILE A 188 11.62 0.68 -0.78
CA ILE A 188 11.86 1.76 0.18
C ILE A 188 13.36 2.07 0.26
N ASP A 189 14.22 1.05 0.24
CA ASP A 189 15.68 1.21 0.31
C ASP A 189 16.23 1.98 -0.90
N LEU A 190 15.63 1.86 -2.09
CA LEU A 190 15.96 2.73 -3.23
C LEU A 190 15.76 4.22 -2.91
N ILE A 191 14.72 4.53 -2.12
CA ILE A 191 14.44 5.91 -1.69
C ILE A 191 15.43 6.33 -0.60
N LEU A 192 15.72 5.44 0.36
CA LEU A 192 16.65 5.73 1.44
C LEU A 192 18.05 6.01 0.90
N ASP A 193 18.48 5.26 -0.10
CA ASP A 193 19.78 5.32 -0.76
C ASP A 193 19.89 6.39 -1.86
N ASP A 194 18.88 7.22 -2.08
CA ASP A 194 18.82 8.22 -3.17
C ASP A 194 18.97 7.62 -4.58
N LYS A 195 18.61 6.36 -4.76
CA LYS A 195 18.68 5.64 -6.04
C LYS A 195 17.41 5.79 -6.89
N ILE A 196 16.31 6.25 -6.28
CA ILE A 196 15.04 6.39 -6.96
C ILE A 196 15.00 7.67 -7.80
N LYS A 197 14.44 7.55 -9.01
CA LYS A 197 14.28 8.67 -9.95
C LYS A 197 12.83 9.13 -10.09
N HIS A 198 11.88 8.27 -9.75
CA HIS A 198 10.45 8.51 -9.93
C HIS A 198 9.79 8.90 -8.61
N LYS A 199 8.91 9.90 -8.66
CA LYS A 199 8.13 10.37 -7.51
C LYS A 199 7.04 9.39 -7.10
N THR A 200 6.52 8.66 -8.07
CA THR A 200 5.44 7.68 -7.89
C THR A 200 5.84 6.36 -8.53
N LEU A 201 5.60 5.25 -7.84
CA LEU A 201 5.80 3.89 -8.33
C LEU A 201 4.59 3.02 -8.04
N ASN A 202 4.15 2.26 -9.02
CA ASN A 202 3.26 1.13 -8.80
C ASN A 202 4.08 -0.06 -8.31
N CYS A 203 3.83 -0.52 -7.09
CA CYS A 203 4.45 -1.71 -6.54
C CYS A 203 3.69 -2.94 -7.05
N VAL A 204 4.08 -3.40 -8.22
CA VAL A 204 3.45 -4.50 -8.96
C VAL A 204 4.51 -5.33 -9.69
N TYR A 205 4.21 -6.59 -10.01
CA TYR A 205 5.06 -7.43 -10.82
C TYR A 205 4.69 -7.33 -12.30
N GLU A 206 5.59 -7.78 -13.19
CA GLU A 206 5.35 -7.88 -14.63
C GLU A 206 4.22 -8.86 -14.93
N GLN A 207 4.29 -10.06 -14.34
CA GLN A 207 3.28 -11.09 -14.52
C GLN A 207 1.97 -10.72 -13.84
N LYS A 208 0.89 -10.70 -14.62
CA LYS A 208 -0.47 -10.48 -14.13
C LYS A 208 -1.21 -11.80 -14.04
N TYR A 209 -2.03 -11.93 -13.01
CA TYR A 209 -2.82 -13.12 -12.75
C TYR A 209 -4.28 -12.75 -12.49
N LYS A 210 -5.20 -13.61 -12.95
CA LYS A 210 -6.57 -13.59 -12.46
C LYS A 210 -6.63 -14.06 -11.01
N LEU A 211 -7.67 -13.67 -10.31
CA LEU A 211 -7.89 -14.12 -8.92
C LEU A 211 -8.01 -15.64 -8.83
N SER A 212 -8.60 -16.30 -9.82
CA SER A 212 -8.69 -17.77 -9.90
C SER A 212 -7.31 -18.44 -10.08
N GLU A 213 -6.43 -17.83 -10.88
CA GLU A 213 -5.06 -18.33 -11.10
C GLU A 213 -4.24 -18.17 -9.82
N LEU A 214 -4.32 -17.01 -9.15
CA LEU A 214 -3.66 -16.82 -7.84
C LEU A 214 -4.18 -17.80 -6.80
N ALA A 215 -5.49 -18.03 -6.75
CA ALA A 215 -6.08 -19.02 -5.86
C ALA A 215 -5.58 -20.45 -6.18
N LYS A 216 -5.43 -20.79 -7.46
CA LYS A 216 -4.90 -22.11 -7.89
C LYS A 216 -3.45 -22.28 -7.46
N ILE A 217 -2.57 -21.31 -7.74
CA ILE A 217 -1.15 -21.31 -7.34
C ILE A 217 -1.04 -21.43 -5.82
N PHE A 218 -1.83 -20.66 -5.08
CA PHE A 218 -1.85 -20.72 -3.62
C PHE A 218 -2.27 -22.10 -3.09
N CYS A 219 -3.36 -22.68 -3.65
CA CYS A 219 -3.81 -24.01 -3.27
C CYS A 219 -2.76 -25.07 -3.54
N ASP A 220 -2.09 -25.03 -4.69
CA ASP A 220 -1.03 -25.96 -5.05
C ASP A 220 0.15 -25.88 -4.08
N ILE A 221 0.61 -24.66 -3.75
CA ILE A 221 1.71 -24.43 -2.78
C ILE A 221 1.32 -24.92 -1.37
N LYS A 222 0.06 -24.68 -0.96
CA LYS A 222 -0.45 -25.07 0.37
C LYS A 222 -1.03 -26.48 0.44
N MET A 223 -0.97 -27.24 -0.66
CA MET A 223 -1.56 -28.57 -0.76
C MET A 223 -3.05 -28.61 -0.38
N LEU A 224 -3.81 -27.58 -0.78
CA LEU A 224 -5.25 -27.48 -0.57
C LEU A 224 -6.00 -28.01 -1.81
N ASP A 225 -7.17 -28.60 -1.59
CA ASP A 225 -8.05 -28.98 -2.69
C ASP A 225 -8.70 -27.72 -3.34
N TYR A 226 -8.31 -27.45 -4.58
CA TYR A 226 -8.85 -26.29 -5.33
C TYR A 226 -10.38 -26.38 -5.58
N LYS A 227 -11.01 -27.57 -5.42
CA LYS A 227 -12.45 -27.72 -5.52
C LYS A 227 -13.22 -26.88 -4.52
N LYS A 228 -12.57 -26.43 -3.43
CA LYS A 228 -13.18 -25.48 -2.49
C LYS A 228 -13.41 -24.07 -3.08
N VAL A 229 -12.76 -23.73 -4.20
CA VAL A 229 -12.86 -22.42 -4.85
C VAL A 229 -14.00 -22.43 -5.86
N GLN A 230 -14.92 -21.50 -5.69
CA GLN A 230 -16.04 -21.26 -6.59
C GLN A 230 -15.87 -19.92 -7.27
N VAL A 231 -15.88 -19.91 -8.61
CA VAL A 231 -15.85 -18.68 -9.42
C VAL A 231 -17.26 -18.45 -9.96
N LEU A 232 -17.89 -17.32 -9.59
CA LEU A 232 -19.28 -17.05 -9.96
C LEU A 232 -19.41 -16.42 -11.33
N SER A 233 -18.51 -15.51 -11.69
CA SER A 233 -18.53 -14.84 -12.99
C SER A 233 -17.13 -14.42 -13.44
N THR A 234 -16.97 -14.21 -14.75
CA THR A 234 -15.81 -13.52 -15.30
C THR A 234 -15.97 -12.03 -15.03
N GLY A 235 -14.99 -11.43 -14.37
CA GLY A 235 -14.98 -10.00 -14.09
C GLY A 235 -14.69 -9.18 -15.36
N THR A 236 -15.24 -7.98 -15.39
CA THR A 236 -15.01 -7.01 -16.46
C THR A 236 -14.06 -5.89 -16.08
N LYS A 237 -13.71 -5.79 -14.78
CA LYS A 237 -12.86 -4.74 -14.25
C LYS A 237 -11.61 -5.35 -13.63
N ASN A 238 -10.49 -5.14 -14.31
CA ASN A 238 -9.19 -5.50 -13.79
C ASN A 238 -8.71 -4.48 -12.77
N TYR A 239 -7.70 -4.85 -11.98
CA TYR A 239 -7.10 -3.99 -10.97
C TYR A 239 -5.58 -4.19 -10.97
N THR A 240 -4.94 -3.65 -12.04
CA THR A 240 -3.52 -3.86 -12.32
C THR A 240 -2.81 -2.57 -12.72
N GLY A 241 -1.55 -2.43 -12.32
CA GLY A 241 -0.66 -1.34 -12.69
C GLY A 241 0.38 -1.74 -13.74
N ASN A 242 0.91 -0.77 -14.47
CA ASN A 242 2.11 -0.94 -15.27
C ASN A 242 3.33 -1.07 -14.33
N ASN A 243 4.27 -1.96 -14.66
CA ASN A 243 5.47 -2.18 -13.86
C ASN A 243 6.75 -1.59 -14.46
N ASP A 244 6.69 -0.92 -15.60
CA ASP A 244 7.89 -0.46 -16.34
C ASP A 244 8.82 0.41 -15.46
N LYS A 245 8.25 1.33 -14.68
CA LYS A 245 9.04 2.20 -13.80
C LYS A 245 9.76 1.41 -12.72
N ILE A 246 9.07 0.53 -12.00
CA ILE A 246 9.68 -0.26 -10.93
C ILE A 246 10.66 -1.30 -11.48
N ALA A 247 10.38 -1.91 -12.63
CA ALA A 247 11.26 -2.85 -13.33
C ALA A 247 12.58 -2.20 -13.73
N SER A 248 12.58 -0.90 -14.07
CA SER A 248 13.79 -0.17 -14.49
C SER A 248 14.89 -0.11 -13.40
N TYR A 249 14.55 -0.41 -12.16
CA TYR A 249 15.50 -0.47 -11.04
C TYR A 249 16.17 -1.84 -10.87
N ASN A 250 15.73 -2.86 -11.60
CA ASN A 250 16.27 -4.23 -11.54
C ASN A 250 16.33 -4.80 -10.12
N VAL A 251 15.29 -4.54 -9.32
CA VAL A 251 15.20 -5.06 -7.95
C VAL A 251 14.93 -6.57 -8.01
N PRO A 252 15.73 -7.42 -7.31
CA PRO A 252 15.53 -8.85 -7.30
C PRO A 252 14.41 -9.24 -6.33
N PHE A 253 13.16 -8.99 -6.73
CA PHE A 253 11.99 -9.30 -5.92
C PHE A 253 11.85 -10.80 -5.64
N LEU A 254 11.38 -11.12 -4.44
CA LEU A 254 11.06 -12.48 -4.02
C LEU A 254 9.83 -13.03 -4.77
N GLY A 255 8.90 -12.15 -5.12
CA GLY A 255 7.70 -12.49 -5.86
C GLY A 255 6.54 -13.00 -5.00
N ILE A 256 5.40 -13.21 -5.66
CA ILE A 256 4.15 -13.57 -4.99
C ILE A 256 4.14 -15.03 -4.48
N GLU A 257 4.78 -15.94 -5.20
CA GLU A 257 4.82 -17.36 -4.82
C GLU A 257 5.57 -17.56 -3.51
N LEU A 258 6.66 -16.80 -3.28
CA LEU A 258 7.38 -16.87 -2.00
C LEU A 258 6.53 -16.33 -0.85
N ALA A 259 5.71 -15.28 -1.08
CA ALA A 259 4.74 -14.87 -0.09
C ALA A 259 3.81 -16.02 0.30
N PHE A 260 3.32 -16.79 -0.68
CA PHE A 260 2.42 -17.92 -0.43
C PHE A 260 3.06 -19.02 0.41
N LEU A 261 4.34 -19.29 0.25
CA LEU A 261 5.07 -20.24 1.09
C LEU A 261 5.05 -19.88 2.58
N ARG A 262 4.96 -18.58 2.91
CA ARG A 262 4.95 -18.08 4.30
C ARG A 262 3.60 -18.24 5.01
N TYR A 263 2.45 -18.30 4.29
CA TYR A 263 1.14 -18.57 4.90
C TYR A 263 1.11 -19.98 5.49
#